data_3c21969c00b173e5faac06945a21493c
#
_entry.id   3c21969c00b173e5faac06945a21493c
#
_cell.length_a   1.000
_cell.length_b   1.000
_cell.length_c   1.000
_cell.angle_alpha   90.00
_cell.angle_beta   90.00
_cell.angle_gamma   90.00
#
_symmetry.space_group_name_H-M   'P 1'
#
loop_
_entity.id
_entity.type
_entity.pdbx_description
1 polymer ?
#
loop_
_entity_poly.entity_id
_entity_poly.type
_entity_poly.pdbx_seq_one_letter_code
_entity_poly.pdbx_strand_id
1 'polypeptide(L)'
;MADETRLAAFLEALGSSAPTPGGGAASALAGALAASLAEMVAQLTVGRPKYSAVDERVRELIARLREARDRLVQLMADDERAFQEVSAAYKLPKGSDDERAAREVAVQAALLNAMRPPLAVMATVCYTLTLTEEIARIGKGTVASDAGCAAILGEAAVRSAALNVLANVVLLRDEQAVHDARQQVASFEARAADLQQRTMATVRQRMGLNQ
;
A
#
# COMPACT_ATOMS: atom_id res chain seq x y z
N MET A 1 22.16 14.51 1.13
CA MET A 1 23.21 13.46 1.12
C MET A 1 22.89 12.26 1.98
N ALA A 2 22.54 12.35 3.27
CA ALA A 2 22.21 11.16 4.08
C ALA A 2 20.93 10.42 3.62
N ASP A 3 19.94 11.12 3.06
CA ASP A 3 18.68 10.53 2.59
C ASP A 3 18.80 9.82 1.24
N GLU A 4 19.63 10.34 0.32
CA GLU A 4 19.89 9.68 -0.97
C GLU A 4 20.53 8.30 -0.77
N THR A 5 21.39 8.16 0.24
CA THR A 5 22.08 6.90 0.56
C THR A 5 21.11 5.81 1.03
N ARG A 6 20.03 6.17 1.76
CA ARG A 6 19.06 5.20 2.27
C ARG A 6 18.13 4.68 1.18
N LEU A 7 17.64 5.57 0.31
CA LEU A 7 16.79 5.15 -0.82
C LEU A 7 17.60 4.33 -1.83
N ALA A 8 18.83 4.74 -2.15
CA ALA A 8 19.71 3.99 -3.02
C ALA A 8 19.99 2.60 -2.46
N ALA A 9 20.29 2.46 -1.18
CA ALA A 9 20.51 1.17 -0.53
C ALA A 9 19.27 0.27 -0.59
N PHE A 10 18.06 0.81 -0.41
CA PHE A 10 16.82 0.05 -0.58
C PHE A 10 16.65 -0.45 -2.02
N LEU A 11 16.90 0.41 -3.02
CA LEU A 11 16.77 0.05 -4.43
C LEU A 11 17.83 -0.99 -4.84
N GLU A 12 19.07 -0.89 -4.36
CA GLU A 12 20.11 -1.89 -4.57
C GLU A 12 19.72 -3.24 -3.95
N ALA A 13 19.23 -3.24 -2.72
CA ALA A 13 18.77 -4.46 -2.05
C ALA A 13 17.58 -5.09 -2.81
N LEU A 14 16.59 -4.29 -3.22
CA LEU A 14 15.43 -4.74 -3.98
C LEU A 14 15.83 -5.33 -5.34
N GLY A 15 16.84 -4.77 -6.01
CA GLY A 15 17.35 -5.24 -7.31
C GLY A 15 18.36 -6.40 -7.21
N SER A 16 18.67 -6.86 -6.01
CA SER A 16 19.65 -7.92 -5.77
C SER A 16 19.04 -9.33 -5.84
N SER A 17 19.86 -10.35 -5.62
CA SER A 17 19.39 -11.73 -5.44
C SER A 17 18.91 -12.04 -4.02
N ALA A 18 18.89 -11.06 -3.12
CA ALA A 18 18.37 -11.24 -1.77
C ALA A 18 16.85 -11.48 -1.80
N PRO A 19 16.32 -12.36 -0.95
CA PRO A 19 14.90 -12.67 -0.94
C PRO A 19 14.03 -11.51 -0.39
N THR A 20 14.61 -10.57 0.35
CA THR A 20 13.99 -9.35 0.87
C THR A 20 14.95 -8.17 0.74
N PRO A 21 14.46 -6.92 0.54
CA PRO A 21 13.05 -6.56 0.34
C PRO A 21 12.50 -7.09 -1.00
N GLY A 22 11.17 -7.32 -1.07
CA GLY A 22 10.48 -7.83 -2.26
C GLY A 22 9.29 -6.97 -2.69
N GLY A 23 8.39 -7.58 -3.45
CA GLY A 23 7.20 -6.92 -4.00
C GLY A 23 6.27 -6.32 -2.95
N GLY A 24 6.16 -6.92 -1.75
CA GLY A 24 5.34 -6.40 -0.66
C GLY A 24 5.90 -5.09 -0.11
N ALA A 25 7.20 -5.04 0.19
CA ALA A 25 7.86 -3.80 0.61
C ALA A 25 7.80 -2.71 -0.47
N ALA A 26 7.98 -3.07 -1.76
CA ALA A 26 7.85 -2.15 -2.88
C ALA A 26 6.42 -1.59 -3.02
N SER A 27 5.39 -2.42 -2.82
CA SER A 27 3.98 -2.00 -2.83
C SER A 27 3.68 -1.01 -1.70
N ALA A 28 4.18 -1.29 -0.49
CA ALA A 28 4.03 -0.40 0.65
C ALA A 28 4.74 0.95 0.42
N LEU A 29 5.94 0.95 -0.17
CA LEU A 29 6.66 2.18 -0.55
C LEU A 29 5.87 2.98 -1.59
N ALA A 30 5.31 2.35 -2.62
CA ALA A 30 4.47 3.02 -3.62
C ALA A 30 3.24 3.68 -2.98
N GLY A 31 2.59 3.00 -2.03
CA GLY A 31 1.52 3.57 -1.23
C GLY A 31 1.95 4.76 -0.36
N ALA A 32 3.14 4.69 0.24
CA ALA A 32 3.71 5.78 1.03
C ALA A 32 4.02 7.01 0.17
N LEU A 33 4.49 6.81 -1.05
CA LEU A 33 4.68 7.89 -2.04
C LEU A 33 3.36 8.55 -2.41
N ALA A 34 2.29 7.73 -2.64
CA ALA A 34 0.94 8.24 -2.89
C ALA A 34 0.43 9.11 -1.74
N ALA A 35 0.57 8.64 -0.49
CA ALA A 35 0.18 9.40 0.70
C ALA A 35 0.97 10.71 0.83
N SER A 36 2.28 10.69 0.54
CA SER A 36 3.15 11.87 0.60
C SER A 36 2.78 12.93 -0.44
N LEU A 37 2.46 12.51 -1.68
CA LEU A 37 2.00 13.43 -2.72
C LEU A 37 0.65 14.08 -2.36
N ALA A 38 -0.30 13.31 -1.84
CA ALA A 38 -1.57 13.84 -1.36
C ALA A 38 -1.37 14.79 -0.17
N GLU A 39 -0.47 14.46 0.78
CA GLU A 39 -0.07 15.36 1.89
C GLU A 39 0.53 16.66 1.34
N MET A 40 1.40 16.60 0.34
CA MET A 40 1.98 17.80 -0.29
C MET A 40 0.91 18.73 -0.87
N VAL A 41 -0.09 18.19 -1.57
CA VAL A 41 -1.22 19.00 -2.09
C VAL A 41 -1.97 19.68 -0.94
N ALA A 42 -2.19 18.98 0.16
CA ALA A 42 -2.84 19.52 1.36
C ALA A 42 -1.97 20.62 2.01
N GLN A 43 -0.66 20.39 2.17
CA GLN A 43 0.29 21.37 2.71
C GLN A 43 0.38 22.64 1.86
N LEU A 44 0.28 22.54 0.54
CA LEU A 44 0.26 23.67 -0.38
C LEU A 44 -1.08 24.43 -0.39
N THR A 45 -2.12 23.87 0.23
CA THR A 45 -3.47 24.43 0.33
C THR A 45 -3.71 25.15 1.67
N VAL A 46 -3.28 24.56 2.78
CA VAL A 46 -3.52 25.05 4.15
C VAL A 46 -2.97 26.46 4.38
N GLY A 47 -3.67 27.26 5.18
CA GLY A 47 -3.25 28.61 5.57
C GLY A 47 -3.35 29.65 4.45
N ARG A 48 -3.90 29.34 3.30
CA ARG A 48 -4.05 30.30 2.21
C ARG A 48 -5.42 30.99 2.28
N PRO A 49 -5.50 32.33 2.18
CA PRO A 49 -6.79 33.05 2.28
C PRO A 49 -7.88 32.53 1.34
N LYS A 50 -7.52 32.16 0.11
CA LYS A 50 -8.45 31.60 -0.89
C LYS A 50 -9.12 30.29 -0.43
N TYR A 51 -8.50 29.54 0.48
CA TYR A 51 -8.95 28.22 0.95
C TYR A 51 -9.36 28.23 2.43
N SER A 52 -9.59 29.42 3.02
CA SER A 52 -9.95 29.59 4.43
C SER A 52 -11.20 28.79 4.83
N ALA A 53 -12.17 28.67 3.95
CA ALA A 53 -13.40 27.91 4.19
C ALA A 53 -13.19 26.39 4.38
N VAL A 54 -12.05 25.85 3.92
CA VAL A 54 -11.71 24.42 4.02
C VAL A 54 -10.46 24.18 4.87
N ASP A 55 -9.89 25.21 5.49
CA ASP A 55 -8.59 25.15 6.16
C ASP A 55 -8.54 24.10 7.29
N GLU A 56 -9.56 24.03 8.14
CA GLU A 56 -9.65 23.05 9.21
C GLU A 56 -9.68 21.62 8.65
N ARG A 57 -10.50 21.40 7.61
CA ARG A 57 -10.58 20.09 6.95
C ARG A 57 -9.27 19.68 6.30
N VAL A 58 -8.55 20.63 5.70
CA VAL A 58 -7.23 20.36 5.10
C VAL A 58 -6.21 19.99 6.17
N ARG A 59 -6.25 20.59 7.36
CA ARG A 59 -5.39 20.20 8.49
C ARG A 59 -5.66 18.76 8.94
N GLU A 60 -6.93 18.36 9.03
CA GLU A 60 -7.28 16.97 9.32
C GLU A 60 -6.75 16.00 8.25
N LEU A 61 -6.87 16.35 6.96
CA LEU A 61 -6.35 15.53 5.87
C LEU A 61 -4.83 15.36 5.97
N ILE A 62 -4.09 16.43 6.30
CA ILE A 62 -2.64 16.36 6.51
C ILE A 62 -2.30 15.35 7.62
N ALA A 63 -2.98 15.42 8.76
CA ALA A 63 -2.72 14.51 9.88
C ALA A 63 -2.96 13.05 9.49
N ARG A 64 -4.10 12.77 8.84
CA ARG A 64 -4.49 11.42 8.43
C ARG A 64 -3.60 10.85 7.31
N LEU A 65 -3.18 11.69 6.34
CA LEU A 65 -2.27 11.27 5.28
C LEU A 65 -0.87 10.95 5.83
N ARG A 66 -0.41 11.72 6.82
CA ARG A 66 0.84 11.45 7.53
C ARG A 66 0.79 10.13 8.29
N GLU A 67 -0.29 9.87 9.03
CA GLU A 67 -0.49 8.60 9.73
C GLU A 67 -0.51 7.41 8.74
N ALA A 68 -1.24 7.54 7.64
CA ALA A 68 -1.27 6.50 6.59
C ALA A 68 0.11 6.24 5.98
N ARG A 69 0.87 7.31 5.66
CA ARG A 69 2.25 7.19 5.18
C ARG A 69 3.14 6.44 6.17
N ASP A 70 3.10 6.85 7.44
CA ASP A 70 3.95 6.26 8.48
C ASP A 70 3.58 4.77 8.72
N ARG A 71 2.29 4.43 8.63
CA ARG A 71 1.83 3.04 8.67
C ARG A 71 2.34 2.23 7.48
N LEU A 72 2.33 2.78 6.28
CA LEU A 72 2.83 2.11 5.07
C LEU A 72 4.35 1.86 5.16
N VAL A 73 5.11 2.80 5.71
CA VAL A 73 6.55 2.58 5.98
C VAL A 73 6.77 1.45 6.98
N GLN A 74 5.94 1.33 8.04
CA GLN A 74 6.01 0.19 8.97
C GLN A 74 5.69 -1.13 8.28
N LEU A 75 4.71 -1.15 7.37
CA LEU A 75 4.30 -2.34 6.64
C LEU A 75 5.40 -2.91 5.74
N MET A 76 6.39 -2.12 5.31
CA MET A 76 7.57 -2.63 4.61
C MET A 76 8.34 -3.63 5.49
N ALA A 77 8.61 -3.26 6.74
CA ALA A 77 9.32 -4.14 7.69
C ALA A 77 8.44 -5.32 8.15
N ASP A 78 7.11 -5.12 8.24
CA ASP A 78 6.17 -6.18 8.58
C ASP A 78 6.17 -7.29 7.50
N ASP A 79 6.21 -6.91 6.22
CA ASP A 79 6.29 -7.83 5.08
C ASP A 79 7.58 -8.66 5.10
N GLU A 80 8.72 -8.02 5.34
CA GLU A 80 10.01 -8.72 5.45
C GLU A 80 10.02 -9.74 6.59
N ARG A 81 9.47 -9.38 7.76
CA ARG A 81 9.37 -10.31 8.90
C ARG A 81 8.47 -11.50 8.58
N ALA A 82 7.31 -11.24 7.97
CA ALA A 82 6.39 -12.30 7.60
C ALA A 82 7.01 -13.28 6.58
N PHE A 83 7.78 -12.78 5.63
CA PHE A 83 8.55 -13.61 4.71
C PHE A 83 9.60 -14.47 5.44
N GLN A 84 10.31 -13.90 6.42
CA GLN A 84 11.28 -14.66 7.22
C GLN A 84 10.62 -15.79 8.01
N GLU A 85 9.41 -15.58 8.57
CA GLU A 85 8.63 -16.61 9.24
C GLU A 85 8.26 -17.76 8.28
N VAL A 86 7.80 -17.47 7.08
CA VAL A 86 7.52 -18.47 6.04
C VAL A 86 8.79 -19.24 5.68
N SER A 87 9.90 -18.54 5.45
CA SER A 87 11.20 -19.15 5.13
C SER A 87 11.69 -20.08 6.26
N ALA A 88 11.50 -19.67 7.51
CA ALA A 88 11.87 -20.50 8.68
C ALA A 88 11.00 -21.76 8.77
N ALA A 89 9.67 -21.64 8.56
CA ALA A 89 8.77 -22.78 8.58
C ALA A 89 9.12 -23.83 7.50
N TYR A 90 9.51 -23.39 6.31
CA TYR A 90 9.96 -24.30 5.25
C TYR A 90 11.28 -25.01 5.56
N LYS A 91 12.12 -24.52 6.47
CA LYS A 91 13.38 -25.13 6.91
C LYS A 91 13.22 -26.16 8.04
N LEU A 92 12.02 -26.28 8.63
CA LEU A 92 11.76 -27.27 9.68
C LEU A 92 12.06 -28.69 9.21
N PRO A 93 12.42 -29.62 10.14
CA PRO A 93 12.70 -31.02 9.85
C PRO A 93 11.53 -31.72 9.13
N LYS A 94 11.84 -32.74 8.31
CA LYS A 94 10.89 -33.50 7.52
C LYS A 94 11.25 -34.99 7.37
N GLY A 95 12.10 -35.50 8.26
CA GLY A 95 12.62 -36.89 8.19
C GLY A 95 11.61 -37.94 8.65
N SER A 96 10.80 -37.65 9.69
CA SER A 96 9.73 -38.52 10.19
C SER A 96 8.35 -38.04 9.78
N ASP A 97 7.31 -38.85 9.98
CA ASP A 97 5.91 -38.48 9.74
C ASP A 97 5.47 -37.35 10.66
N ASP A 98 5.85 -37.42 11.95
CA ASP A 98 5.55 -36.38 12.93
C ASP A 98 6.22 -35.03 12.56
N GLU A 99 7.48 -35.06 12.14
CA GLU A 99 8.19 -33.85 11.68
C GLU A 99 7.51 -33.26 10.44
N ARG A 100 7.07 -34.07 9.48
CA ARG A 100 6.35 -33.61 8.30
C ARG A 100 5.01 -32.96 8.68
N ALA A 101 4.26 -33.57 9.59
CA ALA A 101 3.00 -33.03 10.08
C ALA A 101 3.19 -31.69 10.82
N ALA A 102 4.14 -31.63 11.74
CA ALA A 102 4.46 -30.41 12.48
C ALA A 102 4.92 -29.26 11.54
N ARG A 103 5.79 -29.60 10.55
CA ARG A 103 6.23 -28.64 9.54
C ARG A 103 5.07 -28.12 8.70
N GLU A 104 4.15 -28.98 8.27
CA GLU A 104 2.98 -28.57 7.49
C GLU A 104 2.11 -27.57 8.27
N VAL A 105 1.81 -27.86 9.53
CA VAL A 105 1.05 -26.94 10.40
C VAL A 105 1.76 -25.60 10.51
N ALA A 106 3.07 -25.58 10.73
CA ALA A 106 3.85 -24.36 10.83
C ALA A 106 3.86 -23.56 9.51
N VAL A 107 4.00 -24.22 8.36
CA VAL A 107 3.97 -23.58 7.04
C VAL A 107 2.60 -22.93 6.78
N GLN A 108 1.49 -23.67 7.04
CA GLN A 108 0.15 -23.12 6.83
C GLN A 108 -0.12 -21.91 7.74
N ALA A 109 0.29 -21.95 9.00
CA ALA A 109 0.19 -20.82 9.91
C ALA A 109 1.02 -19.60 9.45
N ALA A 110 2.25 -19.84 9.00
CA ALA A 110 3.13 -18.77 8.48
C ALA A 110 2.57 -18.14 7.21
N LEU A 111 2.00 -18.92 6.28
CA LEU A 111 1.36 -18.41 5.06
C LEU A 111 0.14 -17.54 5.38
N LEU A 112 -0.70 -17.95 6.35
CA LEU A 112 -1.82 -17.14 6.83
C LEU A 112 -1.34 -15.80 7.42
N ASN A 113 -0.26 -15.81 8.20
CA ASN A 113 0.33 -14.59 8.74
C ASN A 113 0.93 -13.70 7.64
N ALA A 114 1.55 -14.29 6.62
CA ALA A 114 2.20 -13.57 5.53
C ALA A 114 1.23 -12.85 4.59
N MET A 115 -0.07 -13.16 4.63
CA MET A 115 -1.09 -12.38 3.92
C MET A 115 -1.47 -11.07 4.64
N ARG A 116 -1.22 -10.95 5.95
CA ARG A 116 -1.66 -9.79 6.74
C ARG A 116 -0.99 -8.47 6.32
N PRO A 117 0.34 -8.39 6.16
CA PRO A 117 0.98 -7.15 5.72
C PRO A 117 0.46 -6.64 4.37
N PRO A 118 0.44 -7.43 3.26
CA PRO A 118 -0.06 -6.93 2.00
C PRO A 118 -1.56 -6.58 2.01
N LEU A 119 -2.41 -7.29 2.75
CA LEU A 119 -3.80 -6.89 2.97
C LEU A 119 -3.91 -5.55 3.72
N ALA A 120 -3.06 -5.33 4.72
CA ALA A 120 -3.00 -4.06 5.43
C ALA A 120 -2.49 -2.91 4.54
N VAL A 121 -1.55 -3.18 3.62
CA VAL A 121 -1.15 -2.22 2.57
C VAL A 121 -2.35 -1.85 1.72
N MET A 122 -3.10 -2.83 1.19
CA MET A 122 -4.29 -2.58 0.36
C MET A 122 -5.34 -1.72 1.10
N ALA A 123 -5.64 -2.07 2.36
CA ALA A 123 -6.59 -1.32 3.17
C ALA A 123 -6.14 0.13 3.43
N THR A 124 -4.86 0.32 3.82
CA THR A 124 -4.29 1.64 4.11
C THR A 124 -4.23 2.51 2.85
N VAL A 125 -3.88 1.92 1.71
CA VAL A 125 -3.85 2.66 0.43
C VAL A 125 -5.25 3.00 -0.05
N CYS A 126 -6.24 2.13 0.07
CA CYS A 126 -7.64 2.48 -0.25
C CYS A 126 -8.15 3.63 0.63
N TYR A 127 -7.76 3.67 1.91
CA TYR A 127 -8.02 4.81 2.77
C TYR A 127 -7.31 6.08 2.29
N THR A 128 -6.02 5.98 1.95
CA THR A 128 -5.23 7.08 1.35
C THR A 128 -5.89 7.63 0.09
N LEU A 129 -6.37 6.77 -0.81
CA LEU A 129 -7.07 7.17 -2.03
C LEU A 129 -8.36 7.94 -1.75
N THR A 130 -9.11 7.58 -0.68
CA THR A 130 -10.29 8.34 -0.25
C THR A 130 -9.91 9.77 0.17
N LEU A 131 -8.81 9.93 0.90
CA LEU A 131 -8.29 11.25 1.29
C LEU A 131 -7.74 12.02 0.07
N THR A 132 -7.12 11.30 -0.88
CA THR A 132 -6.60 11.86 -2.13
C THR A 132 -7.73 12.43 -3.01
N GLU A 133 -8.84 11.71 -3.15
CA GLU A 133 -10.02 12.19 -3.87
C GLU A 133 -10.55 13.50 -3.25
N GLU A 134 -10.64 13.55 -1.93
CA GLU A 134 -11.11 14.73 -1.22
C GLU A 134 -10.17 15.92 -1.44
N ILE A 135 -8.86 15.75 -1.24
CA ILE A 135 -7.91 16.85 -1.43
C ILE A 135 -7.77 17.25 -2.90
N ALA A 136 -7.96 16.35 -3.84
CA ALA A 136 -8.02 16.68 -5.26
C ALA A 136 -9.19 17.64 -5.55
N ARG A 137 -10.32 17.49 -4.85
CA ARG A 137 -11.51 18.33 -5.01
C ARG A 137 -11.37 19.70 -4.35
N ILE A 138 -10.89 19.77 -3.10
CA ILE A 138 -10.88 21.01 -2.29
C ILE A 138 -9.55 21.74 -2.29
N GLY A 139 -8.45 21.08 -2.65
CA GLY A 139 -7.10 21.58 -2.56
C GLY A 139 -6.74 22.63 -3.62
N LYS A 140 -5.49 23.06 -3.60
CA LYS A 140 -4.96 24.06 -4.54
C LYS A 140 -4.93 23.53 -5.97
N GLY A 141 -5.66 24.17 -6.89
CA GLY A 141 -5.83 23.71 -8.28
C GLY A 141 -4.54 23.64 -9.10
N THR A 142 -3.54 24.50 -8.80
CA THR A 142 -2.26 24.52 -9.53
C THR A 142 -1.35 23.32 -9.27
N VAL A 143 -1.71 22.48 -8.29
CA VAL A 143 -1.00 21.23 -7.95
C VAL A 143 -1.97 20.03 -8.04
N ALA A 144 -3.04 20.16 -8.83
CA ALA A 144 -3.99 19.07 -9.04
C ALA A 144 -3.33 17.83 -9.69
N SER A 145 -2.32 18.03 -10.53
CA SER A 145 -1.52 16.95 -11.14
C SER A 145 -0.89 16.02 -10.11
N ASP A 146 -0.42 16.57 -8.98
CA ASP A 146 0.20 15.76 -7.93
C ASP A 146 -0.82 14.86 -7.21
N ALA A 147 -2.08 15.33 -7.05
CA ALA A 147 -3.17 14.48 -6.59
C ALA A 147 -3.48 13.36 -7.60
N GLY A 148 -3.38 13.64 -8.90
CA GLY A 148 -3.48 12.63 -9.96
C GLY A 148 -2.37 11.58 -9.89
N CYS A 149 -1.12 12.01 -9.71
CA CYS A 149 0.02 11.11 -9.50
C CYS A 149 -0.18 10.24 -8.25
N ALA A 150 -0.66 10.84 -7.14
CA ALA A 150 -0.99 10.09 -5.93
C ALA A 150 -2.05 9.01 -6.17
N ALA A 151 -3.10 9.32 -6.94
CA ALA A 151 -4.16 8.36 -7.26
C ALA A 151 -3.65 7.19 -8.12
N ILE A 152 -2.81 7.47 -9.11
CA ILE A 152 -2.22 6.43 -9.98
C ILE A 152 -1.29 5.52 -9.19
N LEU A 153 -0.37 6.09 -8.40
CA LEU A 153 0.56 5.31 -7.56
C LEU A 153 -0.17 4.49 -6.51
N GLY A 154 -1.22 5.04 -5.91
CA GLY A 154 -2.04 4.33 -4.93
C GLY A 154 -2.77 3.13 -5.54
N GLU A 155 -3.41 3.28 -6.70
CA GLU A 155 -4.07 2.16 -7.39
C GLU A 155 -3.04 1.07 -7.76
N ALA A 156 -1.89 1.46 -8.31
CA ALA A 156 -0.81 0.53 -8.63
C ALA A 156 -0.28 -0.20 -7.38
N ALA A 157 -0.17 0.48 -6.24
CA ALA A 157 0.23 -0.12 -4.97
C ALA A 157 -0.77 -1.19 -4.49
N VAL A 158 -2.08 -0.94 -4.61
CA VAL A 158 -3.12 -1.92 -4.26
C VAL A 158 -3.01 -3.16 -5.15
N ARG A 159 -2.90 -3.00 -6.47
CA ARG A 159 -2.75 -4.13 -7.40
C ARG A 159 -1.46 -4.91 -7.19
N SER A 160 -0.37 -4.22 -6.90
CA SER A 160 0.91 -4.87 -6.59
C SER A 160 0.82 -5.66 -5.28
N ALA A 161 0.22 -5.10 -4.22
CA ALA A 161 0.00 -5.79 -2.95
C ALA A 161 -0.93 -7.00 -3.10
N ALA A 162 -1.95 -6.92 -3.97
CA ALA A 162 -2.84 -8.03 -4.29
C ALA A 162 -2.07 -9.27 -4.77
N LEU A 163 -1.06 -9.11 -5.62
CA LEU A 163 -0.22 -10.21 -6.10
C LEU A 163 0.53 -10.90 -4.95
N ASN A 164 0.96 -10.13 -3.93
CA ASN A 164 1.64 -10.70 -2.76
C ASN A 164 0.68 -11.47 -1.85
N VAL A 165 -0.58 -11.04 -1.73
CA VAL A 165 -1.63 -11.84 -1.06
C VAL A 165 -1.85 -13.14 -1.82
N LEU A 166 -2.09 -13.06 -3.14
CA LEU A 166 -2.42 -14.20 -3.98
C LEU A 166 -1.28 -15.22 -4.06
N ALA A 167 -0.02 -14.79 -4.01
CA ALA A 167 1.14 -15.68 -3.96
C ALA A 167 1.13 -16.60 -2.71
N ASN A 168 0.63 -16.12 -1.57
CA ASN A 168 0.45 -16.93 -0.38
C ASN A 168 -0.82 -17.80 -0.46
N VAL A 169 -1.92 -17.23 -1.00
CA VAL A 169 -3.22 -17.90 -1.15
C VAL A 169 -3.12 -19.21 -1.92
N VAL A 170 -2.33 -19.27 -2.99
CA VAL A 170 -2.18 -20.49 -3.82
C VAL A 170 -1.50 -21.65 -3.09
N LEU A 171 -0.83 -21.38 -1.97
CA LEU A 171 -0.14 -22.37 -1.13
C LEU A 171 -0.95 -22.79 0.11
N LEU A 172 -2.09 -22.14 0.37
CA LEU A 172 -2.97 -22.45 1.49
C LEU A 172 -3.86 -23.64 1.19
N ARG A 173 -4.13 -24.44 2.24
CA ARG A 173 -5.08 -25.57 2.21
C ARG A 173 -6.45 -25.22 2.79
N ASP A 174 -6.54 -24.19 3.62
CA ASP A 174 -7.79 -23.71 4.20
C ASP A 174 -8.62 -23.00 3.12
N GLU A 175 -9.62 -23.70 2.59
CA GLU A 175 -10.50 -23.21 1.52
C GLU A 175 -11.27 -21.96 1.93
N GLN A 176 -11.67 -21.85 3.22
CA GLN A 176 -12.38 -20.68 3.70
C GLN A 176 -11.45 -19.46 3.73
N ALA A 177 -10.23 -19.60 4.24
CA ALA A 177 -9.23 -18.54 4.24
C ALA A 177 -8.85 -18.11 2.80
N VAL A 178 -8.75 -19.06 1.88
CA VAL A 178 -8.54 -18.79 0.44
C VAL A 178 -9.68 -17.97 -0.14
N HIS A 179 -10.93 -18.37 0.14
CA HIS A 179 -12.12 -17.67 -0.34
C HIS A 179 -12.18 -16.23 0.19
N ASP A 180 -12.01 -16.07 1.49
CA ASP A 180 -12.07 -14.77 2.17
C ASP A 180 -10.98 -13.82 1.70
N ALA A 181 -9.75 -14.31 1.53
CA ALA A 181 -8.65 -13.51 1.01
C ALA A 181 -8.91 -13.03 -0.42
N ARG A 182 -9.41 -13.91 -1.30
CA ARG A 182 -9.77 -13.54 -2.69
C ARG A 182 -10.88 -12.51 -2.74
N GLN A 183 -11.90 -12.62 -1.89
CA GLN A 183 -12.97 -11.62 -1.81
C GLN A 183 -12.45 -10.26 -1.35
N GLN A 184 -11.59 -10.24 -0.32
CA GLN A 184 -10.97 -9.00 0.16
C GLN A 184 -10.11 -8.35 -0.93
N VAL A 185 -9.28 -9.13 -1.62
CA VAL A 185 -8.47 -8.65 -2.75
C VAL A 185 -9.36 -7.99 -3.81
N ALA A 186 -10.38 -8.70 -4.30
CA ALA A 186 -11.29 -8.18 -5.32
C ALA A 186 -12.01 -6.90 -4.87
N SER A 187 -12.43 -6.83 -3.61
CA SER A 187 -13.07 -5.64 -3.04
C SER A 187 -12.13 -4.44 -2.99
N PHE A 188 -10.88 -4.62 -2.56
CA PHE A 188 -9.89 -3.54 -2.51
C PHE A 188 -9.49 -3.07 -3.90
N GLU A 189 -9.27 -3.98 -4.85
CA GLU A 189 -8.93 -3.63 -6.24
C GLU A 189 -10.05 -2.81 -6.89
N ALA A 190 -11.30 -3.26 -6.77
CA ALA A 190 -12.46 -2.54 -7.31
C ALA A 190 -12.60 -1.14 -6.69
N ARG A 191 -12.42 -1.04 -5.35
CA ARG A 191 -12.47 0.24 -4.63
C ARG A 191 -11.34 1.19 -5.05
N ALA A 192 -10.13 0.68 -5.20
CA ALA A 192 -8.98 1.50 -5.59
C ALA A 192 -9.15 2.03 -7.03
N ALA A 193 -9.62 1.20 -7.96
CA ALA A 193 -9.89 1.59 -9.34
C ALA A 193 -10.97 2.68 -9.43
N ASP A 194 -12.08 2.55 -8.69
CA ASP A 194 -13.15 3.55 -8.63
C ASP A 194 -12.64 4.89 -8.07
N LEU A 195 -11.91 4.87 -6.94
CA LEU A 195 -11.32 6.06 -6.33
C LEU A 195 -10.32 6.75 -7.26
N GLN A 196 -9.47 5.98 -7.92
CA GLN A 196 -8.51 6.48 -8.90
C GLN A 196 -9.24 7.15 -10.07
N GLN A 197 -10.24 6.51 -10.63
CA GLN A 197 -11.01 7.05 -11.77
C GLN A 197 -11.71 8.37 -11.42
N ARG A 198 -12.38 8.45 -10.26
CA ARG A 198 -13.03 9.68 -9.78
C ARG A 198 -12.06 10.80 -9.51
N THR A 199 -10.91 10.46 -8.87
CA THR A 199 -9.85 11.45 -8.64
C THR A 199 -9.31 11.99 -9.96
N MET A 200 -9.04 11.13 -10.95
CA MET A 200 -8.55 11.54 -12.26
C MET A 200 -9.56 12.40 -13.03
N ALA A 201 -10.85 12.12 -12.92
CA ALA A 201 -11.89 12.98 -13.51
C ALA A 201 -11.84 14.39 -12.92
N THR A 202 -11.76 14.49 -11.58
CA THR A 202 -11.61 15.78 -10.87
C THR A 202 -10.33 16.50 -11.27
N VAL A 203 -9.21 15.79 -11.35
CA VAL A 203 -7.90 16.35 -11.73
C VAL A 203 -7.95 16.91 -13.15
N ARG A 204 -8.46 16.14 -14.13
CA ARG A 204 -8.62 16.59 -15.53
C ARG A 204 -9.46 17.85 -15.63
N GLN A 205 -10.60 17.90 -14.94
CA GLN A 205 -11.45 19.08 -14.88
C GLN A 205 -10.70 20.30 -14.34
N ARG A 206 -9.94 20.15 -13.24
CA ARG A 206 -9.20 21.23 -12.60
C ARG A 206 -7.99 21.71 -13.40
N MET A 207 -7.43 20.85 -14.25
CA MET A 207 -6.37 21.18 -15.20
C MET A 207 -6.90 21.79 -16.51
N GLY A 208 -8.23 21.82 -16.73
CA GLY A 208 -8.81 22.32 -17.98
C GLY A 208 -8.66 21.34 -19.16
N LEU A 209 -8.48 20.03 -18.90
CA LEU A 209 -8.28 19.00 -19.92
C LEU A 209 -9.58 18.33 -20.41
N ASN A 210 -10.74 18.79 -19.94
CA ASN A 210 -12.04 18.26 -20.33
C ASN A 210 -12.61 19.06 -21.54
N GLN A 211 -11.84 19.10 -22.64
CA GLN A 211 -12.33 19.61 -23.93
C GLN A 211 -12.44 18.47 -24.93
#